data_778ca1a7c061df076ea7ed461dc01659
#
_entry.id   778ca1a7c061df076ea7ed461dc01659
#
_cell.length_a   1.000
_cell.length_b   1.000
_cell.length_c   1.000
_cell.angle_alpha   90.00
_cell.angle_beta   90.00
_cell.angle_gamma   90.00
#
_symmetry.space_group_name_H-M   'P 1'
#
loop_
_entity.id
_entity.type
_entity.pdbx_description
1 polymer ?
#
loop_
_entity_poly.entity_id
_entity_poly.type
_entity_poly.pdbx_seq_one_letter_code
_entity_poly.pdbx_strand_id
1 'polypeptide(L)' 'MKFHFIASENPEAKEALKVLIKRYNQTKLELSDVIIAIGGDGMLLKALRNSIE' A
#
# COMPACT_ATOMS: atom_id res chain seq x y z
N MET A 1 4.98 -2.39 -13.15
CA MET A 1 3.79 -2.62 -12.32
C MET A 1 3.56 -1.42 -11.41
N LYS A 2 2.33 -0.97 -11.32
CA LYS A 2 1.99 0.21 -10.54
C LYS A 2 1.33 -0.18 -9.21
N PHE A 3 1.79 0.46 -8.15
CA PHE A 3 1.30 0.15 -6.81
C PHE A 3 0.56 1.30 -6.19
N HIS A 4 -0.48 0.95 -5.44
CA HIS A 4 -1.19 1.90 -4.61
C HIS A 4 -1.06 1.41 -3.17
N PHE A 5 -0.53 2.24 -2.29
CA PHE A 5 -0.30 1.87 -0.91
C PHE A 5 -1.34 2.48 0.01
N ILE A 6 -1.87 1.68 0.91
CA ILE A 6 -2.78 2.15 1.95
C ILE A 6 -2.27 1.64 3.29
N ALA A 7 -2.56 2.35 4.34
CA ALA A 7 -2.12 1.96 5.67
C ALA A 7 -3.23 2.19 6.68
N SER A 8 -3.22 1.37 7.73
CA SER A 8 -4.14 1.55 8.83
C SER A 8 -3.76 2.80 9.60
N GLU A 9 -4.54 3.14 10.62
CA GLU A 9 -4.29 4.34 11.41
C GLU A 9 -3.12 4.18 12.37
N ASN A 10 -2.56 3.01 12.44
CA ASN A 10 -1.41 2.74 13.29
C ASN A 10 -0.21 3.59 12.86
N PRO A 11 0.46 4.27 13.81
CA PRO A 11 1.61 5.10 13.46
C PRO A 11 2.72 4.35 12.74
N GLU A 12 2.95 3.10 13.12
CA GLU A 12 3.98 2.30 12.47
C GLU A 12 3.62 2.00 11.02
N ALA A 13 2.33 1.76 10.77
CA ALA A 13 1.87 1.51 9.41
C ALA A 13 2.02 2.76 8.55
N LYS A 14 1.74 3.92 9.13
CA LYS A 14 1.88 5.18 8.42
C LYS A 14 3.34 5.48 8.10
N GLU A 15 4.23 5.14 9.02
CA GLU A 15 5.66 5.31 8.77
C GLU A 15 6.11 4.43 7.60
N ALA A 16 5.67 3.18 7.61
CA ALA A 16 6.01 2.27 6.54
C ALA A 16 5.44 2.74 5.21
N LEU A 17 4.25 3.31 5.26
CA LEU A 17 3.61 3.85 4.07
C LEU A 17 4.47 4.93 3.43
N LYS A 18 4.98 5.85 4.24
CA LYS A 18 5.83 6.92 3.74
C LYS A 18 7.07 6.37 3.07
N VAL A 19 7.69 5.39 3.69
CA VAL A 19 8.90 4.79 3.15
C VAL A 19 8.62 4.12 1.81
N LEU A 20 7.54 3.37 1.74
CA LEU A 20 7.19 2.66 0.52
C LEU A 20 6.83 3.61 -0.61
N ILE A 21 6.10 4.66 -0.31
CA ILE A 21 5.74 5.65 -1.32
C ILE A 21 6.98 6.33 -1.86
N LYS A 22 7.91 6.64 -0.98
CA LYS A 22 9.14 7.30 -1.39
C LYS A 22 9.98 6.39 -2.28
N ARG A 23 9.92 5.09 -2.03
CA ARG A 23 10.73 4.13 -2.75
C ARG A 23 10.12 3.70 -4.08
N TYR A 24 8.81 3.51 -4.10
CA TYR A 24 8.12 2.97 -5.27
C TYR A 24 7.16 3.92 -5.95
N ASN A 25 6.96 5.08 -5.35
CA ASN A 25 5.99 6.06 -5.82
C ASN A 25 4.55 5.58 -5.66
N GLN A 26 3.67 6.52 -5.40
CA GLN A 26 2.26 6.22 -5.21
C GLN A 26 1.51 6.41 -6.52
N THR A 27 0.78 5.40 -6.92
CA THR A 27 -0.05 5.48 -8.12
C THR A 27 -1.50 5.66 -7.67
N LYS A 28 -2.28 6.38 -8.46
CA LYS A 28 -3.69 6.54 -8.16
C LYS A 28 -4.36 5.18 -8.11
N LEU A 29 -5.31 5.04 -7.21
CA LEU A 29 -6.00 3.76 -7.02
C LEU A 29 -6.52 3.18 -8.34
N GLU A 30 -7.16 4.01 -9.14
CA GLU A 30 -7.76 3.56 -10.40
C GLU A 30 -6.73 3.13 -11.43
N LEU A 31 -5.52 3.62 -11.30
CA LEU A 31 -4.46 3.31 -12.26
C LEU A 31 -3.50 2.25 -11.76
N SER A 32 -3.66 1.81 -10.52
CA SER A 32 -2.75 0.84 -9.94
C SER A 32 -3.10 -0.59 -10.35
N ASP A 33 -2.08 -1.40 -10.45
CA ASP A 33 -2.26 -2.83 -10.74
C ASP A 33 -2.42 -3.62 -9.46
N VAL A 34 -1.76 -3.17 -8.40
CA VAL A 34 -1.77 -3.86 -7.13
C VAL A 34 -1.96 -2.86 -6.00
N ILE A 35 -2.79 -3.23 -5.04
CA ILE A 35 -2.99 -2.42 -3.84
C ILE A 35 -2.26 -3.11 -2.69
N ILE A 36 -1.36 -2.39 -2.06
CA ILE A 36 -0.59 -2.93 -0.93
C ILE A 36 -1.14 -2.33 0.35
N ALA A 37 -1.71 -3.19 1.18
CA ALA A 37 -2.28 -2.76 2.46
C ALA A 37 -1.30 -3.06 3.58
N ILE A 38 -1.00 -2.05 4.38
CA ILE A 38 -0.08 -2.16 5.50
C ILE A 38 -0.89 -2.21 6.78
N GLY A 39 -0.84 -3.34 7.45
CA GLY A 39 -1.62 -3.55 8.66
C GLY A 39 -0.92 -3.07 9.91
N GLY A 40 -1.67 -3.03 11.02
CA GLY A 40 -1.15 -2.58 12.29
C GLY A 40 -0.51 -3.67 13.12
N ASP A 41 -1.03 -4.87 13.06
CA ASP A 41 -0.54 -5.97 13.89
C ASP A 41 0.65 -6.64 13.25
N GLY A 42 1.83 -6.30 13.75
CA GLY A 42 3.04 -6.93 13.24
C GLY A 42 3.39 -6.52 11.82
N MET A 43 2.92 -5.37 11.41
CA MET A 43 3.25 -4.84 10.09
C MET A 43 2.90 -5.79 8.96
N LEU A 44 1.71 -6.29 8.99
CA LEU A 44 1.25 -7.23 7.98
C LEU A 44 1.06 -6.52 6.64
N LEU A 45 1.79 -6.99 5.64
CA LEU A 45 1.67 -6.47 4.29
C LEU A 45 0.79 -7.40 3.48
N LYS A 46 -0.24 -6.85 2.87
CA LYS A 46 -1.14 -7.64 2.06
C LYS A 46 -1.29 -7.01 0.68
N ALA A 47 -0.97 -7.76 -0.34
CA ALA A 47 -1.08 -7.28 -1.71
C ALA A 47 -2.38 -7.76 -2.32
N LEU A 48 -3.15 -6.83 -2.84
CA LEU A 48 -4.42 -7.13 -3.46
C LEU A 48 -4.42 -6.63 -4.90
N ARG A 49 -4.92 -7.43 -5.80
CA ARG A 49 -5.02 -6.99 -7.19
C ARG A 49 -6.15 -6.00 -7.31
N ASN A 50 -5.87 -4.93 -8.01
CA ASN A 50 -6.87 -3.89 -8.24
C ASN A 50 -7.76 -4.25 -9.42
N SER A 51 -7.33 -5.18 -10.23
CA SER A 51 -8.09 -5.60 -11.39
C SER A 51 -9.19 -6.57 -10.98
N ILE A 52 -10.39 -6.27 -11.39
CA ILE A 52 -11.54 -7.12 -11.10
C ILE A 52 -12.01 -7.74 -12.39
N GLU A 53 -11.98 -9.04 -12.42
CA GLU A 53 -12.43 -9.76 -13.59
C GLU A 53 -13.79 -10.35 -13.42
#